data_9e468c87abb6b4b3c3693f359bb1b140
#
_entry.id   9e468c87abb6b4b3c3693f359bb1b140
#
_cell.length_a   1.000
_cell.length_b   1.000
_cell.length_c   1.000
_cell.angle_alpha   90.00
_cell.angle_beta   90.00
_cell.angle_gamma   90.00
#
_symmetry.space_group_name_H-M   'P 1'
#
loop_
_entity.id
_entity.type
_entity.pdbx_description
1 polymer ?
#
loop_
_entity_poly.entity_id
_entity_poly.type
_entity_poly.pdbx_seq_one_letter_code
_entity_poly.pdbx_strand_id
1 'polypeptide(L)'
;MESLIDLDHPARTIWEISGELDLSRFEAHCKAREGEAGRPCWPAQLLVSIWIYSYTLGVASARAIARMMKHEPGLRWLSADQEINAHTLGDFRVGHQAALEEMFAQFLGLLDEAGVVDLRRLLHDGTKVKAVAGRGSYHGLRTLQDRVRQGRKVIRKLDQEAAAQHEGMDGKHEAAKRRAAREALQRAQAALEKLKKLQAEAAPSQQQNVRVSESEPDARRMKQPDGGWALSYNVQVTTEAQSRMIVGIGVTDAGNDTQELMPAVEKAQANTGVAPEQVIADNGYATRANVEQTSERNLELIAPWKTDESREAGACQRNGIAAAFGPSQFRGQRGGQKLQCPAGKKLILIQQITHHGVRNNVFEARPADCNRCRWRKACCGKRGGPRRVERAVESPAMKQYLERMQRPEVKQLYRKRCEIAEFPHLWAKGVKKWRRFSVRGLVKAGIEALWVAMAYNVSQWLRIKSAIPVAA
;
A
#
# COMPACT_ATOMS: atom_id res chain seq x y z
N MET A 1 29.69 3.61 -29.87
CA MET A 1 28.65 3.50 -28.81
C MET A 1 29.16 4.05 -27.47
N GLU A 2 30.39 3.72 -27.04
CA GLU A 2 30.93 4.14 -25.76
C GLU A 2 30.99 5.67 -25.54
N SER A 3 31.20 6.43 -26.60
CA SER A 3 31.20 7.90 -26.60
C SER A 3 29.83 8.56 -26.60
N LEU A 4 28.74 7.76 -26.60
CA LEU A 4 27.35 8.28 -26.63
C LEU A 4 26.92 8.88 -25.29
N ILE A 5 27.50 8.37 -24.21
CA ILE A 5 27.23 8.80 -22.84
C ILE A 5 28.53 8.92 -22.05
N ASP A 6 28.59 9.83 -21.08
CA ASP A 6 29.73 10.07 -20.22
C ASP A 6 30.02 8.84 -19.33
N LEU A 7 31.25 8.77 -18.77
CA LEU A 7 31.65 7.63 -17.93
C LEU A 7 30.84 7.50 -16.62
N ASP A 8 30.36 8.61 -16.08
CA ASP A 8 29.53 8.70 -14.89
C ASP A 8 28.02 8.65 -15.15
N HIS A 9 27.63 8.41 -16.42
CA HIS A 9 26.23 8.39 -16.79
C HIS A 9 25.47 7.24 -16.09
N PRO A 10 24.27 7.52 -15.51
CA PRO A 10 23.50 6.54 -14.73
C PRO A 10 23.24 5.19 -15.44
N ALA A 11 23.10 5.18 -16.76
CA ALA A 11 22.87 3.95 -17.52
C ALA A 11 24.04 2.94 -17.39
N ARG A 12 25.29 3.41 -17.26
CA ARG A 12 26.45 2.54 -17.05
C ARG A 12 26.37 1.81 -15.72
N THR A 13 26.17 2.55 -14.64
CA THR A 13 26.03 1.95 -13.28
C THR A 13 24.82 1.00 -13.22
N ILE A 14 23.70 1.33 -13.89
CA ILE A 14 22.54 0.43 -13.96
C ILE A 14 22.90 -0.85 -14.68
N TRP A 15 23.66 -0.79 -15.78
CA TRP A 15 24.12 -1.95 -16.52
C TRP A 15 25.06 -2.83 -15.67
N GLU A 16 26.02 -2.21 -14.98
CA GLU A 16 26.94 -2.89 -14.07
C GLU A 16 26.17 -3.63 -12.97
N ILE A 17 25.33 -2.92 -12.21
CA ILE A 17 24.50 -3.51 -11.15
C ILE A 17 23.65 -4.67 -11.68
N SER A 18 23.01 -4.49 -12.85
CA SER A 18 22.18 -5.54 -13.44
C SER A 18 22.99 -6.76 -13.85
N GLY A 19 24.29 -6.60 -14.15
CA GLY A 19 25.20 -7.69 -14.47
C GLY A 19 25.68 -8.47 -13.24
N GLU A 20 25.62 -7.90 -12.05
CA GLU A 20 25.98 -8.57 -10.78
C GLU A 20 24.83 -9.42 -10.22
N LEU A 21 23.59 -9.24 -10.74
CA LEU A 21 22.39 -9.93 -10.26
C LEU A 21 22.15 -11.23 -11.06
N ASP A 22 21.68 -12.27 -10.37
CA ASP A 22 21.21 -13.48 -11.04
C ASP A 22 19.83 -13.21 -11.69
N LEU A 23 19.83 -13.09 -12.99
CA LEU A 23 18.63 -12.84 -13.80
C LEU A 23 18.08 -14.09 -14.49
N SER A 24 18.58 -15.28 -14.17
CA SER A 24 18.22 -16.57 -14.81
C SER A 24 16.70 -16.83 -14.80
N ARG A 25 16.00 -16.42 -13.74
CA ARG A 25 14.53 -16.56 -13.65
C ARG A 25 13.75 -15.72 -14.65
N PHE A 26 14.30 -14.60 -15.11
CA PHE A 26 13.67 -13.82 -16.18
C PHE A 26 13.75 -14.56 -17.51
N GLU A 27 14.76 -15.40 -17.72
CA GLU A 27 15.02 -16.15 -18.94
C GLU A 27 14.29 -17.50 -18.98
N ALA A 28 13.76 -17.97 -17.86
CA ALA A 28 13.07 -19.26 -17.74
C ALA A 28 11.88 -19.42 -18.71
N HIS A 29 11.30 -18.34 -19.18
CA HIS A 29 10.18 -18.32 -20.13
C HIS A 29 10.59 -18.09 -21.58
N CYS A 30 11.88 -17.97 -21.87
CA CYS A 30 12.39 -17.86 -23.23
C CYS A 30 12.20 -19.18 -23.98
N LYS A 31 11.34 -19.16 -25.01
CA LYS A 31 10.98 -20.36 -25.80
C LYS A 31 12.04 -20.74 -26.81
N ALA A 32 12.80 -19.77 -27.33
CA ALA A 32 13.86 -20.02 -28.32
C ALA A 32 15.21 -19.97 -27.57
N ARG A 33 15.80 -21.14 -27.37
CA ARG A 33 17.17 -21.32 -26.93
C ARG A 33 18.11 -21.45 -28.14
N GLU A 34 19.40 -21.25 -27.90
CA GLU A 34 20.42 -21.44 -28.93
C GLU A 34 20.29 -22.82 -29.56
N GLY A 35 20.13 -22.87 -30.90
CA GLY A 35 19.89 -24.12 -31.65
C GLY A 35 18.40 -24.49 -31.84
N GLU A 36 17.44 -23.79 -31.24
CA GLU A 36 16.00 -24.04 -31.45
C GLU A 36 15.37 -23.05 -32.43
N ALA A 37 14.35 -23.50 -33.18
CA ALA A 37 13.62 -22.65 -34.11
C ALA A 37 12.79 -21.60 -33.35
N GLY A 38 13.02 -20.32 -33.62
CA GLY A 38 12.28 -19.22 -33.06
C GLY A 38 13.08 -17.93 -33.06
N ARG A 39 12.42 -16.79 -32.77
CA ARG A 39 13.11 -15.52 -32.59
C ARG A 39 13.82 -15.53 -31.23
N PRO A 40 15.13 -15.26 -31.17
CA PRO A 40 15.87 -15.15 -29.89
C PRO A 40 15.20 -14.15 -28.92
N CYS A 41 15.23 -14.48 -27.64
CA CYS A 41 14.83 -13.54 -26.60
C CYS A 41 15.86 -12.43 -26.45
N TRP A 42 15.39 -11.25 -26.04
CA TRP A 42 16.29 -10.21 -25.61
C TRP A 42 16.95 -10.60 -24.27
N PRO A 43 18.24 -10.33 -24.04
CA PRO A 43 18.89 -10.61 -22.77
C PRO A 43 18.14 -9.96 -21.60
N ALA A 44 17.99 -10.71 -20.51
CA ALA A 44 17.29 -10.22 -19.32
C ALA A 44 17.96 -8.96 -18.74
N GLN A 45 19.29 -8.92 -18.69
CA GLN A 45 20.07 -7.77 -18.23
C GLN A 45 19.71 -6.49 -19.01
N LEU A 46 19.55 -6.60 -20.33
CA LEU A 46 19.19 -5.47 -21.17
C LEU A 46 17.79 -4.94 -20.83
N LEU A 47 16.79 -5.82 -20.74
CA LEU A 47 15.41 -5.43 -20.47
C LEU A 47 15.24 -4.88 -19.06
N VAL A 48 15.92 -5.47 -18.08
CA VAL A 48 15.99 -4.97 -16.67
C VAL A 48 16.60 -3.59 -16.63
N SER A 49 17.77 -3.39 -17.26
CA SER A 49 18.46 -2.10 -17.29
C SER A 49 17.63 -1.02 -17.95
N ILE A 50 16.96 -1.31 -19.08
CA ILE A 50 16.05 -0.38 -19.75
C ILE A 50 14.90 0.02 -18.82
N TRP A 51 14.28 -0.91 -18.10
CA TRP A 51 13.17 -0.59 -17.21
C TRP A 51 13.63 0.20 -15.99
N ILE A 52 14.71 -0.17 -15.31
CA ILE A 52 15.26 0.60 -14.20
C ILE A 52 15.59 2.01 -14.66
N TYR A 53 16.36 2.16 -15.75
CA TYR A 53 16.73 3.46 -16.29
C TYR A 53 15.51 4.31 -16.66
N SER A 54 14.53 3.73 -17.34
CA SER A 54 13.29 4.44 -17.71
C SER A 54 12.52 4.96 -16.50
N TYR A 55 12.41 4.18 -15.42
CA TYR A 55 11.78 4.64 -14.18
C TYR A 55 12.60 5.73 -13.48
N THR A 56 13.93 5.72 -13.58
CA THR A 56 14.75 6.86 -13.09
C THR A 56 14.50 8.14 -13.88
N LEU A 57 14.09 8.05 -15.15
CA LEU A 57 13.62 9.17 -15.95
C LEU A 57 12.16 9.56 -15.69
N GLY A 58 11.42 8.79 -14.89
CA GLY A 58 9.99 8.96 -14.64
C GLY A 58 9.09 8.46 -15.78
N VAL A 59 9.59 7.57 -16.61
CA VAL A 59 8.88 7.00 -17.76
C VAL A 59 8.43 5.58 -17.47
N ALA A 60 7.11 5.36 -17.31
CA ALA A 60 6.48 4.08 -17.05
C ALA A 60 5.76 3.47 -18.27
N SER A 61 5.81 4.11 -19.42
CA SER A 61 5.09 3.69 -20.62
C SER A 61 6.00 2.96 -21.60
N ALA A 62 5.78 1.67 -21.84
CA ALA A 62 6.53 0.89 -22.83
C ALA A 62 6.51 1.54 -24.24
N ARG A 63 5.38 2.15 -24.64
CA ARG A 63 5.30 2.89 -25.92
C ARG A 63 6.14 4.16 -25.91
N ALA A 64 6.24 4.84 -24.78
CA ALA A 64 7.10 6.02 -24.65
C ALA A 64 8.57 5.60 -24.70
N ILE A 65 8.96 4.56 -23.98
CA ILE A 65 10.31 3.99 -23.95
C ILE A 65 10.74 3.61 -25.38
N ALA A 66 9.93 2.83 -26.10
CA ALA A 66 10.22 2.42 -27.47
C ALA A 66 10.43 3.62 -28.43
N ARG A 67 9.72 4.73 -28.21
CA ARG A 67 9.96 5.96 -28.98
C ARG A 67 11.23 6.68 -28.56
N MET A 68 11.52 6.72 -27.26
CA MET A 68 12.71 7.36 -26.69
C MET A 68 14.01 6.65 -27.10
N MET A 69 13.97 5.33 -27.29
CA MET A 69 15.12 4.55 -27.79
C MET A 69 15.71 5.08 -29.10
N LYS A 70 14.96 5.88 -29.84
CA LYS A 70 15.42 6.47 -31.12
C LYS A 70 16.33 7.70 -30.92
N HIS A 71 16.28 8.35 -29.76
CA HIS A 71 16.95 9.65 -29.57
C HIS A 71 17.53 9.88 -28.18
N GLU A 72 17.08 9.14 -27.16
CA GLU A 72 17.58 9.30 -25.78
C GLU A 72 18.92 8.54 -25.62
N PRO A 73 20.04 9.23 -25.28
CA PRO A 73 21.38 8.64 -25.33
C PRO A 73 21.56 7.39 -24.46
N GLY A 74 21.05 7.40 -23.22
CA GLY A 74 21.20 6.26 -22.30
C GLY A 74 20.45 5.02 -22.78
N LEU A 75 19.23 5.17 -23.33
CA LEU A 75 18.48 4.04 -23.90
C LEU A 75 19.16 3.48 -25.19
N ARG A 76 19.69 4.38 -26.02
CA ARG A 76 20.45 3.99 -27.21
C ARG A 76 21.72 3.23 -26.84
N TRP A 77 22.45 3.72 -25.82
CA TRP A 77 23.64 3.05 -25.33
C TRP A 77 23.32 1.65 -24.79
N LEU A 78 22.31 1.54 -23.91
CA LEU A 78 21.87 0.26 -23.35
C LEU A 78 21.48 -0.75 -24.44
N SER A 79 20.75 -0.31 -25.45
CA SER A 79 20.25 -1.19 -26.52
C SER A 79 21.21 -1.38 -27.70
N ALA A 80 22.41 -0.81 -27.63
CA ALA A 80 23.35 -0.78 -28.76
C ALA A 80 22.70 -0.30 -30.08
N ASP A 81 21.88 0.79 -30.00
CA ASP A 81 21.07 1.34 -31.08
C ASP A 81 20.01 0.40 -31.66
N GLN A 82 19.69 -0.69 -31.01
CA GLN A 82 18.64 -1.61 -31.47
C GLN A 82 17.27 -1.18 -30.93
N GLU A 83 16.25 -1.23 -31.78
CA GLU A 83 14.87 -0.90 -31.38
C GLU A 83 14.16 -2.13 -30.79
N ILE A 84 13.69 -2.01 -29.57
CA ILE A 84 12.85 -3.01 -28.92
C ILE A 84 11.40 -2.55 -28.99
N ASN A 85 10.50 -3.39 -29.49
CA ASN A 85 9.10 -3.01 -29.64
C ASN A 85 8.39 -2.86 -28.27
N ALA A 86 7.35 -2.02 -28.26
CA ALA A 86 6.60 -1.70 -27.05
C ALA A 86 5.85 -2.90 -26.43
N HIS A 87 5.53 -3.95 -27.23
CA HIS A 87 4.88 -5.15 -26.71
C HIS A 87 5.87 -5.97 -25.89
N THR A 88 7.07 -6.22 -26.41
CA THR A 88 8.14 -6.91 -25.68
C THR A 88 8.45 -6.21 -24.35
N LEU A 89 8.65 -4.89 -24.40
CA LEU A 89 8.87 -4.11 -23.15
C LEU A 89 7.69 -4.23 -22.19
N GLY A 90 6.45 -4.12 -22.69
CA GLY A 90 5.25 -4.19 -21.88
C GLY A 90 5.02 -5.55 -21.23
N ASP A 91 5.21 -6.62 -21.98
CA ASP A 91 5.03 -8.00 -21.51
C ASP A 91 6.11 -8.36 -20.49
N PHE A 92 7.38 -8.01 -20.76
CA PHE A 92 8.47 -8.20 -19.81
C PHE A 92 8.19 -7.52 -18.46
N ARG A 93 7.74 -6.27 -18.46
CA ARG A 93 7.47 -5.52 -17.24
C ARG A 93 6.52 -6.22 -16.29
N VAL A 94 5.47 -6.86 -16.79
CA VAL A 94 4.39 -7.42 -15.97
C VAL A 94 4.39 -8.95 -15.90
N GLY A 95 5.26 -9.61 -16.66
CA GLY A 95 5.29 -11.07 -16.77
C GLY A 95 6.13 -11.80 -15.74
N HIS A 96 6.99 -11.10 -14.99
CA HIS A 96 8.06 -11.70 -14.19
C HIS A 96 8.05 -11.28 -12.72
N GLN A 97 6.88 -11.36 -12.05
CA GLN A 97 6.75 -10.88 -10.66
C GLN A 97 7.75 -11.54 -9.71
N ALA A 98 7.81 -12.88 -9.69
CA ALA A 98 8.68 -13.61 -8.77
C ALA A 98 10.18 -13.34 -9.02
N ALA A 99 10.58 -13.26 -10.31
CA ALA A 99 11.94 -12.91 -10.68
C ALA A 99 12.32 -11.48 -10.24
N LEU A 100 11.38 -10.54 -10.36
CA LEU A 100 11.59 -9.16 -9.93
C LEU A 100 11.69 -9.04 -8.40
N GLU A 101 10.87 -9.80 -7.66
CA GLU A 101 10.95 -9.85 -6.20
C GLU A 101 12.29 -10.42 -5.71
N GLU A 102 12.79 -11.45 -6.36
CA GLU A 102 14.08 -12.03 -6.06
C GLU A 102 15.25 -11.10 -6.43
N MET A 103 15.20 -10.49 -7.61
CA MET A 103 16.18 -9.49 -8.03
C MET A 103 16.24 -8.31 -7.04
N PHE A 104 15.09 -7.87 -6.52
CA PHE A 104 15.05 -6.81 -5.52
C PHE A 104 15.71 -7.25 -4.21
N ALA A 105 15.49 -8.48 -3.75
CA ALA A 105 16.13 -9.04 -2.56
C ALA A 105 17.65 -9.18 -2.75
N GLN A 106 18.10 -9.68 -3.90
CA GLN A 106 19.54 -9.77 -4.25
C GLN A 106 20.21 -8.39 -4.22
N PHE A 107 19.55 -7.37 -4.80
CA PHE A 107 20.09 -6.00 -4.77
C PHE A 107 20.22 -5.46 -3.35
N LEU A 108 19.26 -5.75 -2.46
CA LEU A 108 19.39 -5.40 -1.04
C LEU A 108 20.54 -6.14 -0.36
N GLY A 109 20.77 -7.41 -0.71
CA GLY A 109 21.93 -8.18 -0.24
C GLY A 109 23.26 -7.54 -0.62
N LEU A 110 23.39 -7.09 -1.87
CA LEU A 110 24.60 -6.35 -2.33
C LEU A 110 24.82 -5.05 -1.53
N LEU A 111 23.73 -4.34 -1.18
CA LEU A 111 23.82 -3.12 -0.37
C LEU A 111 24.18 -3.40 1.09
N ASP A 112 23.75 -4.53 1.64
CA ASP A 112 24.09 -4.98 2.99
C ASP A 112 25.57 -5.39 3.07
N GLU A 113 26.04 -6.21 2.12
CA GLU A 113 27.45 -6.59 2.00
C GLU A 113 28.38 -5.37 1.82
N ALA A 114 27.91 -4.34 1.10
CA ALA A 114 28.64 -3.09 0.94
C ALA A 114 28.55 -2.17 2.20
N GLY A 115 27.86 -2.57 3.26
CA GLY A 115 27.68 -1.79 4.49
C GLY A 115 26.86 -0.51 4.31
N VAL A 116 26.03 -0.44 3.28
CA VAL A 116 25.23 0.75 2.94
C VAL A 116 23.94 0.82 3.76
N VAL A 117 23.42 -0.31 4.20
CA VAL A 117 22.16 -0.41 4.94
C VAL A 117 22.39 -0.97 6.35
N ASP A 118 21.68 -0.40 7.35
CA ASP A 118 21.57 -0.94 8.71
C ASP A 118 20.13 -1.37 8.96
N LEU A 119 19.85 -2.65 8.73
CA LEU A 119 18.52 -3.22 8.70
C LEU A 119 17.83 -3.31 10.08
N ARG A 120 18.49 -2.89 11.16
CA ARG A 120 17.92 -2.93 12.53
C ARG A 120 16.79 -1.93 12.75
N ARG A 121 16.83 -0.78 12.07
CA ARG A 121 15.81 0.27 12.22
C ARG A 121 15.15 0.60 10.90
N LEU A 122 13.83 0.41 10.87
CA LEU A 122 13.01 0.65 9.70
C LEU A 122 12.02 1.81 9.95
N LEU A 123 11.69 2.52 8.88
CA LEU A 123 10.59 3.48 8.85
C LEU A 123 9.52 2.96 7.90
N HIS A 124 8.27 3.07 8.32
CA HIS A 124 7.16 2.60 7.52
C HIS A 124 6.13 3.72 7.30
N ASP A 125 5.70 3.88 6.04
CA ASP A 125 4.66 4.83 5.67
C ASP A 125 3.84 4.36 4.48
N GLY A 126 2.57 4.76 4.45
CA GLY A 126 1.63 4.44 3.39
C GLY A 126 1.30 5.65 2.51
N THR A 127 1.13 5.42 1.22
CA THR A 127 0.75 6.49 0.30
C THR A 127 -0.26 6.04 -0.74
N LYS A 128 -1.22 6.92 -1.08
CA LYS A 128 -2.28 6.61 -2.06
C LYS A 128 -1.79 6.96 -3.47
N VAL A 129 -1.78 5.98 -4.36
CA VAL A 129 -1.48 6.15 -5.79
C VAL A 129 -2.73 5.85 -6.60
N LYS A 130 -3.11 6.76 -7.51
CA LYS A 130 -4.34 6.65 -8.31
C LYS A 130 -4.28 5.42 -9.22
N ALA A 131 -5.37 4.66 -9.28
CA ALA A 131 -5.56 3.60 -10.26
C ALA A 131 -5.77 4.17 -11.67
N VAL A 132 -5.67 3.34 -12.69
CA VAL A 132 -6.00 3.73 -14.08
C VAL A 132 -7.50 3.98 -14.23
N ALA A 133 -8.32 3.24 -13.47
CA ALA A 133 -9.78 3.36 -13.48
C ALA A 133 -10.26 4.78 -13.21
N GLY A 134 -11.20 5.24 -14.04
CA GLY A 134 -11.87 6.53 -13.90
C GLY A 134 -13.19 6.41 -13.14
N ARG A 135 -13.78 7.55 -12.76
CA ARG A 135 -15.09 7.63 -12.07
C ARG A 135 -16.22 6.94 -12.83
N GLY A 136 -16.19 6.95 -14.17
CA GLY A 136 -17.20 6.34 -15.02
C GLY A 136 -17.29 4.81 -14.93
N SER A 137 -16.28 4.14 -14.36
CA SER A 137 -16.29 2.70 -14.12
C SER A 137 -16.80 2.31 -12.73
N TYR A 138 -17.16 3.26 -11.86
CA TYR A 138 -17.47 3.05 -10.45
C TYR A 138 -18.97 2.88 -10.24
N HIS A 139 -19.42 1.64 -10.08
CA HIS A 139 -20.83 1.24 -10.13
C HIS A 139 -21.33 0.56 -8.86
N GLY A 140 -22.62 0.69 -8.59
CA GLY A 140 -23.33 -0.05 -7.54
C GLY A 140 -23.91 -1.37 -8.05
N LEU A 141 -24.53 -2.13 -7.13
CA LEU A 141 -25.03 -3.49 -7.36
C LEU A 141 -25.91 -3.62 -8.61
N ARG A 142 -26.96 -2.79 -8.72
CA ARG A 142 -27.93 -2.85 -9.83
C ARG A 142 -27.23 -2.69 -11.18
N THR A 143 -26.39 -1.67 -11.32
CA THR A 143 -25.65 -1.42 -12.58
C THR A 143 -24.74 -2.59 -12.95
N LEU A 144 -23.99 -3.17 -12.00
CA LEU A 144 -23.13 -4.31 -12.27
C LEU A 144 -23.93 -5.56 -12.65
N GLN A 145 -25.07 -5.81 -12.01
CA GLN A 145 -25.99 -6.90 -12.40
C GLN A 145 -26.49 -6.74 -13.85
N ASP A 146 -26.85 -5.51 -14.22
CA ASP A 146 -27.31 -5.21 -15.58
C ASP A 146 -26.16 -5.38 -16.60
N ARG A 147 -24.94 -4.95 -16.28
CA ARG A 147 -23.74 -5.18 -17.12
C ARG A 147 -23.48 -6.66 -17.35
N VAL A 148 -23.53 -7.48 -16.30
CA VAL A 148 -23.38 -8.95 -16.42
C VAL A 148 -24.47 -9.54 -17.29
N ARG A 149 -25.74 -9.12 -17.12
CA ARG A 149 -26.88 -9.59 -17.92
C ARG A 149 -26.70 -9.23 -19.40
N GLN A 150 -26.33 -7.99 -19.68
CA GLN A 150 -26.08 -7.52 -21.04
C GLN A 150 -24.90 -8.21 -21.68
N GLY A 151 -23.78 -8.36 -20.96
CA GLY A 151 -22.60 -9.08 -21.45
C GLY A 151 -22.90 -10.52 -21.86
N ARG A 152 -23.70 -11.24 -21.07
CA ARG A 152 -24.18 -12.60 -21.43
C ARG A 152 -25.02 -12.61 -22.68
N LYS A 153 -25.92 -11.61 -22.88
CA LYS A 153 -26.72 -11.51 -24.11
C LYS A 153 -25.85 -11.25 -25.32
N VAL A 154 -24.88 -10.34 -25.23
CA VAL A 154 -23.94 -10.02 -26.32
C VAL A 154 -23.15 -11.26 -26.74
N ILE A 155 -22.61 -12.01 -25.77
CA ILE A 155 -21.84 -13.22 -26.07
C ILE A 155 -22.72 -14.26 -26.76
N ARG A 156 -23.93 -14.53 -26.26
CA ARG A 156 -24.84 -15.48 -26.94
C ARG A 156 -25.15 -15.08 -28.38
N LYS A 157 -25.37 -13.77 -28.64
CA LYS A 157 -25.61 -13.26 -29.98
C LYS A 157 -24.39 -13.50 -30.89
N LEU A 158 -23.19 -13.15 -30.43
CA LEU A 158 -21.92 -13.36 -31.16
C LEU A 158 -21.62 -14.84 -31.40
N ASP A 159 -21.95 -15.73 -30.48
CA ASP A 159 -21.76 -17.17 -30.64
C ASP A 159 -22.79 -17.74 -31.64
N GLN A 160 -24.04 -17.25 -31.68
CA GLN A 160 -25.05 -17.59 -32.66
C GLN A 160 -24.67 -17.12 -34.08
N GLU A 161 -24.22 -15.85 -34.19
CA GLU A 161 -23.74 -15.29 -35.46
C GLU A 161 -22.55 -16.10 -36.03
N ALA A 162 -21.64 -16.51 -35.16
CA ALA A 162 -20.48 -17.34 -35.56
C ALA A 162 -20.87 -18.74 -36.01
N ALA A 163 -21.91 -19.34 -35.40
CA ALA A 163 -22.41 -20.65 -35.82
C ALA A 163 -23.18 -20.60 -37.16
N ALA A 164 -23.71 -19.45 -37.54
CA ALA A 164 -24.47 -19.24 -38.77
C ALA A 164 -23.60 -18.81 -39.96
N GLN A 165 -22.35 -18.38 -39.75
CA GLN A 165 -21.44 -17.96 -40.82
C GLN A 165 -20.54 -19.10 -41.25
N HIS A 166 -20.65 -19.50 -42.53
CA HIS A 166 -19.67 -20.32 -43.24
C HIS A 166 -18.41 -19.47 -43.51
N GLU A 167 -17.24 -20.10 -43.47
CA GLU A 167 -15.91 -19.49 -43.57
C GLU A 167 -15.79 -18.33 -44.58
N GLY A 168 -15.67 -17.11 -44.06
CA GLY A 168 -15.39 -15.90 -44.82
C GLY A 168 -14.21 -15.13 -44.24
N MET A 169 -13.60 -14.24 -45.02
CA MET A 169 -12.37 -13.48 -44.77
C MET A 169 -12.37 -12.60 -43.47
N ASP A 170 -13.47 -12.52 -42.72
CA ASP A 170 -13.64 -11.66 -41.54
C ASP A 170 -13.42 -12.37 -40.18
N GLY A 171 -12.98 -13.63 -40.17
CA GLY A 171 -12.87 -14.44 -38.94
C GLY A 171 -11.99 -13.85 -37.83
N LYS A 172 -10.94 -13.09 -38.20
CA LYS A 172 -10.04 -12.44 -37.22
C LYS A 172 -10.76 -11.31 -36.47
N HIS A 173 -11.58 -10.50 -37.18
CA HIS A 173 -12.32 -9.41 -36.61
C HIS A 173 -13.43 -9.90 -35.66
N GLU A 174 -14.16 -10.93 -36.08
CA GLU A 174 -15.20 -11.55 -35.24
C GLU A 174 -14.61 -12.26 -34.01
N ALA A 175 -13.46 -12.95 -34.16
CA ALA A 175 -12.74 -13.52 -33.02
C ALA A 175 -12.29 -12.44 -32.02
N ALA A 176 -11.83 -11.27 -32.50
CA ALA A 176 -11.46 -10.14 -31.67
C ALA A 176 -12.66 -9.54 -30.92
N LYS A 177 -13.82 -9.36 -31.58
CA LYS A 177 -15.07 -8.92 -30.97
C LYS A 177 -15.52 -9.86 -29.84
N ARG A 178 -15.52 -11.17 -30.10
CA ARG A 178 -15.88 -12.19 -29.10
C ARG A 178 -14.95 -12.18 -27.91
N ARG A 179 -13.63 -12.07 -28.13
CA ARG A 179 -12.66 -11.94 -27.05
C ARG A 179 -12.94 -10.71 -26.19
N ALA A 180 -13.11 -9.55 -26.82
CA ALA A 180 -13.41 -8.29 -26.12
C ALA A 180 -14.71 -8.37 -25.30
N ALA A 181 -15.77 -9.01 -25.84
CA ALA A 181 -17.03 -9.22 -25.13
C ALA A 181 -16.87 -10.16 -23.91
N ARG A 182 -16.11 -11.24 -24.05
CA ARG A 182 -15.80 -12.18 -22.94
C ARG A 182 -15.00 -11.50 -21.84
N GLU A 183 -13.98 -10.74 -22.20
CA GLU A 183 -13.18 -9.96 -21.26
C GLU A 183 -14.02 -8.89 -20.52
N ALA A 184 -14.93 -8.22 -21.23
CA ALA A 184 -15.85 -7.26 -20.61
C ALA A 184 -16.80 -7.95 -19.61
N LEU A 185 -17.35 -9.11 -19.97
CA LEU A 185 -18.19 -9.89 -19.06
C LEU A 185 -17.41 -10.36 -17.82
N GLN A 186 -16.19 -10.87 -18.02
CA GLN A 186 -15.30 -11.28 -16.92
C GLN A 186 -15.04 -10.14 -15.94
N ARG A 187 -14.74 -8.93 -16.44
CA ARG A 187 -14.52 -7.75 -15.59
C ARG A 187 -15.79 -7.40 -14.79
N ALA A 188 -16.96 -7.39 -15.45
CA ALA A 188 -18.21 -7.11 -14.78
C ALA A 188 -18.57 -8.15 -13.70
N GLN A 189 -18.29 -9.43 -13.95
CA GLN A 189 -18.49 -10.52 -12.98
C GLN A 189 -17.55 -10.36 -11.78
N ALA A 190 -16.24 -10.15 -12.01
CA ALA A 190 -15.27 -9.92 -10.94
C ALA A 190 -15.64 -8.70 -10.09
N ALA A 191 -16.09 -7.61 -10.72
CA ALA A 191 -16.55 -6.43 -10.00
C ALA A 191 -17.81 -6.71 -9.15
N LEU A 192 -18.74 -7.52 -9.67
CA LEU A 192 -19.94 -7.91 -8.92
C LEU A 192 -19.62 -8.79 -7.71
N GLU A 193 -18.72 -9.73 -7.87
CA GLU A 193 -18.23 -10.59 -6.76
C GLU A 193 -17.53 -9.77 -5.69
N LYS A 194 -16.59 -8.89 -6.09
CA LYS A 194 -15.92 -7.98 -5.16
C LYS A 194 -16.91 -7.09 -4.42
N LEU A 195 -17.91 -6.56 -5.13
CA LEU A 195 -18.95 -5.72 -4.50
C LEU A 195 -19.72 -6.49 -3.45
N LYS A 196 -20.16 -7.73 -3.73
CA LYS A 196 -20.89 -8.58 -2.76
C LYS A 196 -20.02 -8.85 -1.51
N LYS A 197 -18.75 -9.17 -1.69
CA LYS A 197 -17.80 -9.36 -0.57
C LYS A 197 -17.74 -8.10 0.30
N LEU A 198 -17.57 -6.94 -0.30
CA LEU A 198 -17.51 -5.68 0.42
C LEU A 198 -18.83 -5.28 1.10
N GLN A 199 -19.97 -5.65 0.51
CA GLN A 199 -21.26 -5.45 1.16
C GLN A 199 -21.43 -6.32 2.39
N ALA A 200 -20.94 -7.57 2.36
CA ALA A 200 -20.98 -8.47 3.52
C ALA A 200 -20.10 -7.97 4.68
N GLU A 201 -18.97 -7.34 4.37
CA GLU A 201 -18.05 -6.74 5.35
C GLU A 201 -18.54 -5.37 5.89
N ALA A 202 -19.42 -4.70 5.17
CA ALA A 202 -19.88 -3.36 5.51
C ALA A 202 -20.99 -3.38 6.58
N ALA A 203 -21.02 -2.36 7.43
CA ALA A 203 -22.12 -2.16 8.37
C ALA A 203 -23.48 -2.06 7.61
N PRO A 204 -24.58 -2.57 8.17
CA PRO A 204 -25.89 -2.61 7.50
C PRO A 204 -26.32 -1.27 6.87
N SER A 205 -26.07 -0.16 7.54
CA SER A 205 -26.39 1.20 7.06
C SER A 205 -25.52 1.66 5.87
N GLN A 206 -24.40 0.97 5.57
CA GLN A 206 -23.46 1.34 4.51
C GLN A 206 -23.54 0.41 3.31
N GLN A 207 -24.15 -0.76 3.42
CA GLN A 207 -24.19 -1.79 2.37
C GLN A 207 -24.74 -1.26 1.02
N GLN A 208 -25.77 -0.45 1.05
CA GLN A 208 -26.36 0.12 -0.17
C GLN A 208 -25.47 1.16 -0.87
N ASN A 209 -24.50 1.74 -0.14
CA ASN A 209 -23.58 2.75 -0.64
C ASN A 209 -22.29 2.14 -1.22
N VAL A 210 -22.08 0.84 -1.05
CA VAL A 210 -20.91 0.16 -1.59
C VAL A 210 -20.92 0.20 -3.11
N ARG A 211 -19.79 0.60 -3.68
CA ARG A 211 -19.56 0.66 -5.13
C ARG A 211 -18.20 0.09 -5.45
N VAL A 212 -18.02 -0.42 -6.65
CA VAL A 212 -16.78 -1.02 -7.14
C VAL A 212 -16.52 -0.57 -8.57
N SER A 213 -15.27 -0.47 -8.96
CA SER A 213 -14.89 -0.20 -10.34
C SER A 213 -15.02 -1.47 -11.19
N GLU A 214 -15.72 -1.38 -12.32
CA GLU A 214 -15.83 -2.47 -13.30
C GLU A 214 -14.47 -2.76 -13.97
N SER A 215 -13.68 -1.73 -14.22
CA SER A 215 -12.39 -1.87 -14.90
C SER A 215 -11.23 -2.27 -13.99
N GLU A 216 -11.31 -1.97 -12.70
CA GLU A 216 -10.33 -2.33 -11.66
C GLU A 216 -11.05 -2.61 -10.34
N PRO A 217 -11.57 -3.83 -10.13
CA PRO A 217 -12.40 -4.18 -8.97
C PRO A 217 -11.70 -4.00 -7.61
N ASP A 218 -10.38 -4.11 -7.58
CA ASP A 218 -9.58 -3.93 -6.36
C ASP A 218 -9.31 -2.46 -6.02
N ALA A 219 -9.44 -1.54 -6.99
CA ALA A 219 -9.22 -0.13 -6.73
C ALA A 219 -10.32 0.44 -5.81
N ARG A 220 -9.91 1.11 -4.73
CA ARG A 220 -10.82 1.70 -3.74
C ARG A 220 -10.91 3.21 -3.89
N ARG A 221 -12.07 3.75 -3.57
CA ARG A 221 -12.24 5.21 -3.47
C ARG A 221 -11.54 5.70 -2.21
N MET A 222 -10.42 6.39 -2.38
CA MET A 222 -9.59 6.91 -1.29
C MET A 222 -9.49 8.42 -1.36
N LYS A 223 -9.43 9.07 -0.18
CA LYS A 223 -9.15 10.50 -0.07
C LYS A 223 -7.73 10.78 -0.54
N GLN A 224 -7.55 11.81 -1.32
CA GLN A 224 -6.26 12.24 -1.84
C GLN A 224 -5.71 13.39 -1.00
N PRO A 225 -4.38 13.65 -1.03
CA PRO A 225 -3.78 14.79 -0.31
C PRO A 225 -4.34 16.15 -0.73
N ASP A 226 -4.81 16.27 -1.98
CA ASP A 226 -5.45 17.48 -2.51
C ASP A 226 -6.89 17.70 -2.01
N GLY A 227 -7.37 16.86 -1.08
CA GLY A 227 -8.73 16.91 -0.53
C GLY A 227 -9.79 16.20 -1.39
N GLY A 228 -9.47 15.84 -2.64
CA GLY A 228 -10.34 15.11 -3.54
C GLY A 228 -10.46 13.62 -3.22
N TRP A 229 -11.25 12.89 -4.03
CA TRP A 229 -11.43 11.44 -3.95
C TRP A 229 -11.13 10.82 -5.30
N ALA A 230 -10.34 9.75 -5.31
CA ALA A 230 -10.03 8.99 -6.52
C ALA A 230 -10.02 7.48 -6.24
N LEU A 231 -10.24 6.68 -7.28
CA LEU A 231 -9.95 5.26 -7.25
C LEU A 231 -8.44 5.10 -7.17
N SER A 232 -7.96 4.39 -6.16
CA SER A 232 -6.55 4.31 -5.79
C SER A 232 -6.24 2.98 -5.16
N TYR A 233 -4.97 2.67 -5.13
CA TYR A 233 -4.37 1.65 -4.28
C TYR A 233 -3.57 2.33 -3.16
N ASN A 234 -3.38 1.60 -2.07
CA ASN A 234 -2.56 2.01 -0.96
C ASN A 234 -1.18 1.35 -1.09
N VAL A 235 -0.16 2.16 -1.31
CA VAL A 235 1.22 1.69 -1.44
C VAL A 235 1.91 1.83 -0.10
N GLN A 236 2.40 0.72 0.43
CA GLN A 236 3.10 0.61 1.69
C GLN A 236 4.59 0.57 1.42
N VAL A 237 5.36 1.47 1.99
CA VAL A 237 6.80 1.60 1.78
C VAL A 237 7.54 1.48 3.10
N THR A 238 8.47 0.54 3.17
CA THR A 238 9.36 0.36 4.31
C THR A 238 10.77 0.76 3.89
N THR A 239 11.35 1.69 4.64
CA THR A 239 12.63 2.33 4.31
C THR A 239 13.62 2.08 5.44
N GLU A 240 14.87 1.83 5.13
CA GLU A 240 15.95 1.80 6.11
C GLU A 240 16.27 3.22 6.60
N ALA A 241 16.65 3.34 7.88
CA ALA A 241 16.69 4.62 8.58
C ALA A 241 17.86 5.54 8.18
N GLN A 242 19.00 5.01 7.79
CA GLN A 242 20.24 5.78 7.52
C GLN A 242 20.37 6.09 6.02
N SER A 243 20.42 5.05 5.20
CA SER A 243 20.60 5.16 3.76
C SER A 243 19.33 5.65 3.04
N ARG A 244 18.17 5.56 3.67
CA ARG A 244 16.84 5.82 3.08
C ARG A 244 16.49 4.86 1.93
N MET A 245 17.16 3.69 1.86
CA MET A 245 16.84 2.66 0.88
C MET A 245 15.48 2.03 1.18
N ILE A 246 14.68 1.79 0.15
CA ILE A 246 13.44 1.01 0.29
C ILE A 246 13.82 -0.45 0.46
N VAL A 247 13.47 -1.06 1.58
CA VAL A 247 13.71 -2.48 1.89
C VAL A 247 12.45 -3.33 1.77
N GLY A 248 11.29 -2.70 1.71
CA GLY A 248 10.01 -3.35 1.48
C GLY A 248 9.03 -2.43 0.77
N ILE A 249 8.33 -2.96 -0.22
CA ILE A 249 7.23 -2.27 -0.88
C ILE A 249 6.08 -3.23 -1.13
N GLY A 250 4.87 -2.77 -0.87
CA GLY A 250 3.63 -3.52 -1.09
C GLY A 250 2.52 -2.64 -1.64
N VAL A 251 1.56 -3.23 -2.31
CA VAL A 251 0.36 -2.53 -2.78
C VAL A 251 -0.86 -3.28 -2.28
N THR A 252 -1.76 -2.56 -1.61
CA THR A 252 -2.98 -3.13 -1.04
C THR A 252 -4.22 -2.33 -1.48
N ASP A 253 -5.37 -2.97 -1.40
CA ASP A 253 -6.67 -2.32 -1.58
C ASP A 253 -7.27 -1.81 -0.26
N ALA A 254 -6.54 -1.89 0.84
CA ALA A 254 -6.98 -1.40 2.14
C ALA A 254 -7.17 0.12 2.14
N GLY A 255 -8.34 0.56 2.59
CA GLY A 255 -8.67 1.99 2.66
C GLY A 255 -7.94 2.76 3.76
N ASN A 256 -7.36 2.06 4.72
CA ASN A 256 -6.59 2.59 5.85
C ASN A 256 -5.36 1.72 6.12
N ASP A 257 -4.47 2.23 6.97
CA ASP A 257 -3.15 1.66 7.21
C ASP A 257 -3.08 0.79 8.49
N THR A 258 -4.20 0.63 9.20
CA THR A 258 -4.23 0.07 10.57
C THR A 258 -3.75 -1.39 10.66
N GLN A 259 -3.84 -2.15 9.59
CA GLN A 259 -3.45 -3.57 9.53
C GLN A 259 -2.24 -3.83 8.62
N GLU A 260 -1.67 -2.79 8.04
CA GLU A 260 -0.62 -2.93 7.02
C GLU A 260 0.81 -2.97 7.61
N LEU A 261 0.97 -2.71 8.92
CA LEU A 261 2.30 -2.66 9.54
C LEU A 261 3.00 -4.02 9.52
N MET A 262 2.34 -5.07 10.04
CA MET A 262 2.99 -6.38 10.16
C MET A 262 3.27 -7.02 8.81
N PRO A 263 2.35 -7.01 7.82
CA PRO A 263 2.67 -7.46 6.46
C PRO A 263 3.87 -6.73 5.84
N ALA A 264 4.01 -5.43 6.11
CA ALA A 264 5.14 -4.65 5.60
C ALA A 264 6.47 -5.00 6.27
N VAL A 265 6.47 -5.23 7.60
CA VAL A 265 7.65 -5.71 8.34
C VAL A 265 8.05 -7.11 7.85
N GLU A 266 7.10 -8.02 7.69
CA GLU A 266 7.34 -9.36 7.16
C GLU A 266 7.92 -9.34 5.75
N LYS A 267 7.41 -8.45 4.88
CA LYS A 267 7.94 -8.28 3.53
C LYS A 267 9.38 -7.74 3.56
N ALA A 268 9.68 -6.77 4.42
CA ALA A 268 11.04 -6.24 4.58
C ALA A 268 11.99 -7.33 5.08
N GLN A 269 11.60 -8.10 6.10
CA GLN A 269 12.37 -9.23 6.61
C GLN A 269 12.57 -10.32 5.55
N ALA A 270 11.56 -10.65 4.76
CA ALA A 270 11.68 -11.63 3.68
C ALA A 270 12.65 -11.18 2.59
N ASN A 271 12.70 -9.88 2.28
CA ASN A 271 13.62 -9.32 1.28
C ASN A 271 15.08 -9.24 1.77
N THR A 272 15.30 -9.06 3.07
CA THR A 272 16.63 -8.78 3.63
C THR A 272 17.22 -9.95 4.41
N GLY A 273 16.39 -10.92 4.81
CA GLY A 273 16.79 -12.01 5.72
C GLY A 273 16.98 -11.57 7.18
N VAL A 274 16.86 -10.28 7.49
CA VAL A 274 17.14 -9.70 8.81
C VAL A 274 15.84 -9.29 9.51
N ALA A 275 15.68 -9.70 10.77
CA ALA A 275 14.58 -9.24 11.61
C ALA A 275 14.91 -7.84 12.16
N PRO A 276 14.08 -6.81 11.93
CA PRO A 276 14.33 -5.49 12.47
C PRO A 276 14.11 -5.45 13.98
N GLU A 277 14.87 -4.61 14.68
CA GLU A 277 14.74 -4.34 16.11
C GLU A 277 13.70 -3.24 16.38
N GLN A 278 13.62 -2.25 15.48
CA GLN A 278 12.75 -1.08 15.61
C GLN A 278 12.00 -0.77 14.33
N VAL A 279 10.73 -0.38 14.45
CA VAL A 279 9.95 0.19 13.35
C VAL A 279 9.31 1.50 13.77
N ILE A 280 9.53 2.55 12.99
CA ILE A 280 8.98 3.89 13.21
C ILE A 280 7.87 4.11 12.17
N ALA A 281 6.66 4.43 12.62
CA ALA A 281 5.51 4.62 11.75
C ALA A 281 4.65 5.82 12.20
N ASP A 282 3.67 6.21 11.40
CA ASP A 282 2.76 7.27 11.79
C ASP A 282 1.71 6.79 12.82
N ASN A 283 0.88 7.74 13.30
CA ASN A 283 -0.15 7.43 14.29
C ASN A 283 -1.30 6.53 13.74
N GLY A 284 -1.40 6.33 12.43
CA GLY A 284 -2.35 5.43 11.79
C GLY A 284 -2.05 3.97 12.09
N TYR A 285 -0.78 3.65 12.28
CA TYR A 285 -0.30 2.31 12.63
C TYR A 285 -0.30 2.03 14.14
N ALA A 286 -0.46 3.04 14.99
CA ALA A 286 -0.54 2.88 16.45
C ALA A 286 -1.90 2.30 16.85
N THR A 287 -2.05 0.98 16.69
CA THR A 287 -3.23 0.22 17.11
C THR A 287 -2.86 -0.76 18.23
N ARG A 288 -3.83 -1.19 19.04
CA ARG A 288 -3.56 -2.21 20.07
C ARG A 288 -3.06 -3.50 19.45
N ALA A 289 -3.64 -3.93 18.35
CA ALA A 289 -3.24 -5.14 17.65
C ALA A 289 -1.77 -5.06 17.19
N ASN A 290 -1.36 -3.95 16.58
CA ASN A 290 0.04 -3.78 16.17
C ASN A 290 1.00 -3.72 17.35
N VAL A 291 0.62 -3.08 18.48
CA VAL A 291 1.43 -3.05 19.71
C VAL A 291 1.63 -4.47 20.28
N GLU A 292 0.57 -5.27 20.34
CA GLU A 292 0.66 -6.65 20.80
C GLU A 292 1.54 -7.50 19.88
N GLN A 293 1.27 -7.48 18.58
CA GLN A 293 2.00 -8.27 17.58
C GLN A 293 3.49 -7.91 17.52
N THR A 294 3.82 -6.61 17.61
CA THR A 294 5.21 -6.17 17.64
C THR A 294 5.91 -6.60 18.95
N SER A 295 5.20 -6.52 20.08
CA SER A 295 5.72 -6.99 21.38
C SER A 295 6.00 -8.49 21.39
N GLU A 296 5.11 -9.31 20.83
CA GLU A 296 5.29 -10.76 20.69
C GLU A 296 6.53 -11.13 19.86
N ARG A 297 6.94 -10.27 18.94
CA ARG A 297 8.11 -10.47 18.06
C ARG A 297 9.38 -9.77 18.55
N ASN A 298 9.38 -9.17 19.73
CA ASN A 298 10.46 -8.33 20.26
C ASN A 298 10.83 -7.16 19.33
N LEU A 299 9.88 -6.68 18.54
CA LEU A 299 10.02 -5.54 17.66
C LEU A 299 9.54 -4.28 18.36
N GLU A 300 10.38 -3.26 18.44
CA GLU A 300 10.03 -2.00 19.07
C GLU A 300 9.25 -1.10 18.10
N LEU A 301 7.93 -0.95 18.34
CA LEU A 301 7.10 0.01 17.59
C LEU A 301 7.24 1.42 18.18
N ILE A 302 7.58 2.39 17.33
CA ILE A 302 7.62 3.82 17.65
C ILE A 302 6.61 4.56 16.76
N ALA A 303 5.43 4.82 17.28
CA ALA A 303 4.34 5.52 16.60
C ALA A 303 3.50 6.28 17.62
N PRO A 304 3.12 7.56 17.39
CA PRO A 304 2.39 8.32 18.40
C PRO A 304 1.01 7.73 18.66
N TRP A 305 0.71 7.48 19.91
CA TRP A 305 -0.64 7.12 20.32
C TRP A 305 -1.55 8.35 20.29
N LYS A 306 -2.68 8.26 19.61
CA LYS A 306 -3.67 9.34 19.64
C LYS A 306 -4.18 9.54 21.06
N THR A 307 -4.36 10.80 21.47
CA THR A 307 -4.94 11.11 22.78
C THR A 307 -6.32 10.46 22.93
N ASP A 308 -6.69 10.13 24.16
CA ASP A 308 -7.99 9.51 24.43
C ASP A 308 -9.14 10.42 23.98
N GLU A 309 -9.04 11.73 24.18
CA GLU A 309 -10.01 12.71 23.70
C GLU A 309 -10.20 12.64 22.19
N SER A 310 -9.11 12.55 21.43
CA SER A 310 -9.15 12.43 19.96
C SER A 310 -9.78 11.12 19.50
N ARG A 311 -9.54 10.02 20.23
CA ARG A 311 -10.12 8.70 19.91
C ARG A 311 -11.62 8.64 20.20
N GLU A 312 -12.05 9.30 21.26
CA GLU A 312 -13.42 9.31 21.77
C GLU A 312 -14.33 10.34 21.07
N ALA A 313 -13.75 11.40 20.49
CA ALA A 313 -14.48 12.55 19.96
C ALA A 313 -15.62 12.17 19.00
N GLY A 314 -15.36 11.26 18.04
CA GLY A 314 -16.37 10.83 17.08
C GLY A 314 -17.53 10.05 17.74
N ALA A 315 -17.25 9.23 18.75
CA ALA A 315 -18.26 8.49 19.49
C ALA A 315 -19.08 9.42 20.38
N CYS A 316 -18.43 10.36 21.04
CA CYS A 316 -19.09 11.38 21.84
C CYS A 316 -20.05 12.22 20.98
N GLN A 317 -19.61 12.70 19.82
CA GLN A 317 -20.42 13.49 18.90
C GLN A 317 -21.66 12.73 18.44
N ARG A 318 -21.52 11.47 17.99
CA ARG A 318 -22.64 10.63 17.57
C ARG A 318 -23.68 10.41 18.68
N ASN A 319 -23.23 10.26 19.90
CA ASN A 319 -24.07 10.03 21.08
C ASN A 319 -24.58 11.33 21.73
N GLY A 320 -24.22 12.52 21.23
CA GLY A 320 -24.61 13.81 21.82
C GLY A 320 -23.97 14.08 23.17
N ILE A 321 -22.76 13.57 23.40
CA ILE A 321 -21.98 13.76 24.62
C ILE A 321 -20.98 14.90 24.36
N ALA A 322 -21.00 15.91 25.22
CA ALA A 322 -20.06 17.02 25.13
C ALA A 322 -18.63 16.56 25.49
N ALA A 323 -17.60 17.14 24.86
CA ALA A 323 -16.20 16.76 25.03
C ALA A 323 -15.74 16.76 26.50
N ALA A 324 -16.21 17.72 27.29
CA ALA A 324 -15.93 17.80 28.75
C ALA A 324 -16.44 16.60 29.55
N PHE A 325 -17.26 15.74 28.96
CA PHE A 325 -17.83 14.53 29.57
C PHE A 325 -17.47 13.26 28.76
N GLY A 326 -16.45 13.33 27.91
CA GLY A 326 -15.87 12.16 27.26
C GLY A 326 -15.37 11.15 28.29
N PRO A 327 -15.25 9.85 27.93
CA PRO A 327 -14.77 8.82 28.85
C PRO A 327 -13.43 9.16 29.50
N SER A 328 -12.49 9.79 28.79
CA SER A 328 -11.18 10.23 29.31
C SER A 328 -11.25 11.24 30.47
N GLN A 329 -12.32 12.00 30.53
CA GLN A 329 -12.50 13.02 31.59
C GLN A 329 -12.90 12.44 32.96
N PHE A 330 -13.17 11.13 33.02
CA PHE A 330 -13.51 10.46 34.28
C PHE A 330 -12.23 9.98 34.97
N ARG A 331 -11.95 10.41 36.17
CA ARG A 331 -10.71 10.10 36.89
C ARG A 331 -10.81 8.76 37.62
N GLY A 332 -9.80 7.89 37.43
CA GLY A 332 -9.69 6.64 38.20
C GLY A 332 -9.43 6.90 39.68
N GLN A 333 -10.06 6.13 40.57
CA GLN A 333 -9.76 6.12 42.02
C GLN A 333 -8.88 4.93 42.36
N ARG A 334 -8.13 5.02 43.49
CA ARG A 334 -7.28 3.92 43.98
C ARG A 334 -8.06 2.59 44.03
N GLY A 335 -7.42 1.52 43.57
CA GLY A 335 -8.02 0.19 43.47
C GLY A 335 -8.73 -0.14 42.18
N GLY A 336 -8.82 0.77 41.18
CA GLY A 336 -9.29 0.47 39.82
C GLY A 336 -10.77 0.14 39.64
N GLN A 337 -11.54 0.07 40.72
CA GLN A 337 -12.97 -0.33 40.72
C GLN A 337 -13.95 0.87 40.69
N LYS A 338 -13.46 2.07 40.73
CA LYS A 338 -14.29 3.27 40.75
C LYS A 338 -13.71 4.38 39.87
N LEU A 339 -14.59 5.09 39.19
CA LEU A 339 -14.28 6.35 38.52
C LEU A 339 -14.99 7.52 39.20
N GLN A 340 -14.42 8.69 39.09
CA GLN A 340 -15.06 9.95 39.48
C GLN A 340 -15.44 10.75 38.22
N CYS A 341 -16.68 11.14 38.06
CA CYS A 341 -17.13 11.97 36.97
C CYS A 341 -16.68 13.44 37.14
N PRO A 342 -16.69 14.25 36.07
CA PRO A 342 -16.35 15.67 36.15
C PRO A 342 -17.21 16.49 37.14
N ALA A 343 -18.41 16.01 37.47
CA ALA A 343 -19.28 16.60 38.51
C ALA A 343 -19.04 16.03 39.93
N GLY A 344 -17.94 15.30 40.15
CA GLY A 344 -17.53 14.77 41.45
C GLY A 344 -18.25 13.50 41.92
N LYS A 345 -19.19 12.93 41.16
CA LYS A 345 -19.92 11.72 41.53
C LYS A 345 -19.16 10.45 41.17
N LYS A 346 -19.42 9.36 41.89
CA LYS A 346 -18.73 8.05 41.69
C LYS A 346 -19.46 7.19 40.70
N LEU A 347 -18.70 6.52 39.81
CA LEU A 347 -19.15 5.37 39.02
C LEU A 347 -18.48 4.13 39.60
N ILE A 348 -19.23 3.03 39.66
CA ILE A 348 -18.75 1.73 40.13
C ILE A 348 -18.58 0.78 38.95
N LEU A 349 -17.61 -0.12 39.04
CA LEU A 349 -17.44 -1.21 38.10
C LEU A 349 -18.65 -2.15 38.22
N ILE A 350 -19.37 -2.34 37.11
CA ILE A 350 -20.55 -3.20 37.05
C ILE A 350 -20.30 -4.51 36.31
N GLN A 351 -19.42 -4.49 35.29
CA GLN A 351 -19.07 -5.67 34.51
C GLN A 351 -17.78 -5.48 33.75
N GLN A 352 -17.24 -6.60 33.28
CA GLN A 352 -16.18 -6.64 32.28
C GLN A 352 -16.74 -7.21 30.98
N ILE A 353 -16.40 -6.59 29.86
CA ILE A 353 -16.82 -7.03 28.52
C ILE A 353 -15.61 -7.12 27.61
N THR A 354 -15.69 -7.95 26.59
CA THR A 354 -14.66 -8.04 25.54
C THR A 354 -15.24 -7.54 24.24
N HIS A 355 -14.65 -6.49 23.67
CA HIS A 355 -14.99 -5.97 22.35
C HIS A 355 -13.77 -6.09 21.44
N HIS A 356 -13.92 -6.75 20.30
CA HIS A 356 -12.83 -6.94 19.33
C HIS A 356 -11.51 -7.41 19.96
N GLY A 357 -11.60 -8.39 20.87
CA GLY A 357 -10.44 -8.94 21.59
C GLY A 357 -9.90 -8.07 22.74
N VAL A 358 -10.40 -6.86 22.93
CA VAL A 358 -9.97 -5.95 24.00
C VAL A 358 -10.90 -6.08 25.20
N ARG A 359 -10.32 -6.39 26.35
CA ARG A 359 -11.02 -6.41 27.64
C ARG A 359 -11.33 -4.96 28.09
N ASN A 360 -12.59 -4.68 28.44
CA ASN A 360 -13.03 -3.38 28.91
C ASN A 360 -13.75 -3.49 30.24
N ASN A 361 -13.43 -2.62 31.17
CA ASN A 361 -14.17 -2.41 32.39
C ASN A 361 -15.30 -1.43 32.14
N VAL A 362 -16.54 -1.80 32.47
CA VAL A 362 -17.72 -0.93 32.35
C VAL A 362 -18.09 -0.39 33.71
N PHE A 363 -18.08 0.94 33.81
CA PHE A 363 -18.44 1.66 35.02
C PHE A 363 -19.77 2.37 34.82
N GLU A 364 -20.61 2.36 35.87
CA GLU A 364 -21.92 3.01 35.83
C GLU A 364 -22.12 3.91 37.05
N ALA A 365 -22.72 5.07 36.82
CA ALA A 365 -23.13 5.99 37.88
C ALA A 365 -24.47 5.55 38.51
N ARG A 366 -24.72 5.90 39.73
CA ARG A 366 -26.03 5.69 40.35
C ARG A 366 -27.09 6.55 39.63
N PRO A 367 -28.26 5.99 39.28
CA PRO A 367 -29.32 6.73 38.59
C PRO A 367 -29.71 8.04 39.28
N ALA A 368 -29.80 8.02 40.61
CA ALA A 368 -30.13 9.19 41.42
C ALA A 368 -29.13 10.35 41.28
N ASP A 369 -27.82 10.02 41.12
CA ASP A 369 -26.77 11.04 40.92
C ASP A 369 -26.87 11.71 39.56
N CYS A 370 -27.19 10.94 38.51
CA CYS A 370 -27.37 11.48 37.16
C CYS A 370 -28.68 12.23 36.97
N ASN A 371 -29.78 11.74 37.59
CA ASN A 371 -31.11 12.36 37.46
C ASN A 371 -31.17 13.78 38.01
N ARG A 372 -30.41 14.07 39.04
CA ARG A 372 -30.31 15.40 39.69
C ARG A 372 -29.15 16.24 39.17
N CYS A 373 -28.40 15.75 38.19
CA CYS A 373 -27.22 16.43 37.70
C CYS A 373 -27.57 17.50 36.66
N ARG A 374 -27.12 18.73 36.87
CA ARG A 374 -27.31 19.85 35.92
C ARG A 374 -26.70 19.54 34.51
N TRP A 375 -25.69 18.69 34.46
CA TRP A 375 -24.99 18.32 33.25
C TRP A 375 -25.52 17.05 32.58
N ARG A 376 -26.66 16.48 33.04
CA ARG A 376 -27.20 15.22 32.57
C ARG A 376 -27.30 15.14 31.05
N LYS A 377 -27.88 16.17 30.41
CA LYS A 377 -28.10 16.21 28.95
C LYS A 377 -26.78 16.17 28.20
N ALA A 378 -25.78 16.94 28.61
CA ALA A 378 -24.46 16.99 27.98
C ALA A 378 -23.60 15.77 28.30
N CYS A 379 -23.79 15.08 29.42
CA CYS A 379 -22.99 13.95 29.87
C CYS A 379 -23.56 12.59 29.44
N CYS A 380 -24.88 12.37 29.57
CA CYS A 380 -25.51 11.10 29.26
C CYS A 380 -25.93 10.99 27.77
N GLY A 381 -26.03 12.13 27.09
CA GLY A 381 -26.35 12.18 25.66
C GLY A 381 -27.73 11.60 25.32
N LYS A 382 -27.85 10.98 24.15
CA LYS A 382 -29.12 10.47 23.59
C LYS A 382 -29.66 9.22 24.29
N ARG A 383 -28.87 8.48 25.07
CA ARG A 383 -29.26 7.20 25.68
C ARG A 383 -30.19 7.35 26.90
N GLY A 384 -30.26 8.52 27.51
CA GLY A 384 -31.22 8.84 28.56
C GLY A 384 -31.05 8.17 29.93
N GLY A 385 -30.25 7.10 30.06
CA GLY A 385 -29.96 6.37 31.28
C GLY A 385 -28.85 6.99 32.15
N PRO A 386 -28.43 6.33 33.24
CA PRO A 386 -27.28 6.71 33.99
C PRO A 386 -26.01 6.65 33.13
N ARG A 387 -25.02 7.49 33.48
CA ARG A 387 -23.77 7.54 32.69
C ARG A 387 -23.02 6.20 32.81
N ARG A 388 -22.69 5.60 31.66
CA ARG A 388 -21.79 4.46 31.53
C ARG A 388 -20.50 4.91 30.88
N VAL A 389 -19.38 4.40 31.37
CA VAL A 389 -18.04 4.66 30.84
C VAL A 389 -17.33 3.32 30.71
N GLU A 390 -16.82 3.06 29.52
CA GLU A 390 -16.00 1.88 29.22
C GLU A 390 -14.52 2.30 29.23
N ARG A 391 -13.69 1.48 29.89
CA ARG A 391 -12.23 1.65 29.96
C ARG A 391 -11.55 0.37 29.55
N ALA A 392 -10.70 0.44 28.55
CA ALA A 392 -9.87 -0.68 28.18
C ALA A 392 -8.93 -1.06 29.34
N VAL A 393 -8.77 -2.36 29.55
CA VAL A 393 -7.74 -2.90 30.43
C VAL A 393 -6.47 -3.03 29.61
N GLU A 394 -5.47 -2.19 29.90
CA GLU A 394 -4.22 -2.20 29.17
C GLU A 394 -3.43 -3.46 29.48
N SER A 395 -2.98 -4.15 28.41
CA SER A 395 -2.05 -5.26 28.50
C SER A 395 -0.66 -4.82 28.99
N PRO A 396 0.20 -5.72 29.42
CA PRO A 396 1.60 -5.40 29.72
C PRO A 396 2.33 -4.75 28.53
N ALA A 397 2.15 -5.27 27.34
CA ALA A 397 2.72 -4.73 26.10
C ALA A 397 2.28 -3.29 25.85
N MET A 398 0.97 -3.00 26.00
CA MET A 398 0.43 -1.66 25.82
C MET A 398 0.94 -0.67 26.87
N LYS A 399 1.09 -1.09 28.12
CA LYS A 399 1.65 -0.24 29.18
C LYS A 399 3.11 0.13 28.87
N GLN A 400 3.94 -0.87 28.55
CA GLN A 400 5.35 -0.64 28.18
C GLN A 400 5.47 0.27 26.98
N TYR A 401 4.62 0.06 25.96
CA TYR A 401 4.58 0.92 24.78
C TYR A 401 4.25 2.38 25.13
N LEU A 402 3.20 2.63 25.93
CA LEU A 402 2.80 3.98 26.35
C LEU A 402 3.89 4.67 27.17
N GLU A 403 4.54 3.96 28.10
CA GLU A 403 5.67 4.45 28.88
C GLU A 403 6.85 4.81 28.00
N ARG A 404 7.22 3.92 27.07
CA ARG A 404 8.30 4.15 26.10
C ARG A 404 8.06 5.39 25.26
N MET A 405 6.83 5.59 24.75
CA MET A 405 6.47 6.74 23.94
C MET A 405 6.53 8.07 24.68
N GLN A 406 6.63 8.07 26.03
CA GLN A 406 6.82 9.30 26.81
C GLN A 406 8.30 9.70 26.93
N ARG A 407 9.24 8.80 26.68
CA ARG A 407 10.68 9.05 26.82
C ARG A 407 11.15 10.14 25.85
N PRO A 408 11.98 11.10 26.31
CA PRO A 408 12.46 12.20 25.47
C PRO A 408 13.22 11.73 24.23
N GLU A 409 14.06 10.69 24.36
CA GLU A 409 14.86 10.12 23.29
C GLU A 409 13.98 9.51 22.18
N VAL A 410 12.89 8.83 22.55
CA VAL A 410 11.92 8.26 21.60
C VAL A 410 11.17 9.36 20.86
N LYS A 411 10.78 10.43 21.57
CA LYS A 411 10.15 11.61 20.94
C LYS A 411 11.10 12.31 19.96
N GLN A 412 12.38 12.41 20.31
CA GLN A 412 13.41 12.98 19.42
C GLN A 412 13.63 12.11 18.18
N LEU A 413 13.71 10.79 18.35
CA LEU A 413 13.83 9.84 17.25
C LEU A 413 12.63 9.92 16.31
N TYR A 414 11.41 9.98 16.87
CA TYR A 414 10.20 10.12 16.07
C TYR A 414 10.17 11.42 15.24
N ARG A 415 10.68 12.53 15.75
CA ARG A 415 10.73 13.81 15.00
C ARG A 415 11.51 13.72 13.70
N LYS A 416 12.54 12.88 13.65
CA LYS A 416 13.34 12.65 12.44
C LYS A 416 12.61 11.80 11.38
N ARG A 417 11.46 11.20 11.73
CA ARG A 417 10.71 10.32 10.81
C ARG A 417 10.35 11.02 9.50
N CYS A 418 9.82 12.25 9.56
CA CYS A 418 9.35 12.96 8.37
C CYS A 418 10.46 13.13 7.32
N GLU A 419 11.70 13.44 7.76
CA GLU A 419 12.84 13.63 6.85
C GLU A 419 13.23 12.36 6.08
N ILE A 420 12.92 11.18 6.64
CA ILE A 420 13.33 9.90 6.09
C ILE A 420 12.18 9.24 5.34
N ALA A 421 11.03 9.06 6.00
CA ALA A 421 9.90 8.32 5.44
C ALA A 421 9.22 9.05 4.27
N GLU A 422 9.24 10.38 4.26
CA GLU A 422 8.64 11.17 3.18
C GLU A 422 9.53 11.24 1.92
N PHE A 423 10.84 10.99 2.06
CA PHE A 423 11.79 11.14 0.96
C PHE A 423 11.49 10.23 -0.24
N PRO A 424 11.24 8.91 -0.10
CA PRO A 424 10.83 8.06 -1.21
C PRO A 424 9.54 8.52 -1.89
N HIS A 425 8.57 8.99 -1.09
CA HIS A 425 7.29 9.49 -1.60
C HIS A 425 7.47 10.79 -2.41
N LEU A 426 8.33 11.69 -1.93
CA LEU A 426 8.68 12.92 -2.64
C LEU A 426 9.38 12.62 -3.97
N TRP A 427 10.35 11.71 -3.96
CA TRP A 427 11.03 11.29 -5.18
C TRP A 427 10.03 10.70 -6.19
N ALA A 428 9.24 9.71 -5.77
CA ALA A 428 8.30 9.04 -6.66
C ALA A 428 7.21 9.99 -7.18
N LYS A 429 6.49 10.69 -6.30
CA LYS A 429 5.33 11.52 -6.66
C LYS A 429 5.68 12.94 -7.06
N GLY A 430 6.69 13.54 -6.43
CA GLY A 430 7.12 14.91 -6.68
C GLY A 430 8.02 15.00 -7.90
N VAL A 431 9.13 14.26 -7.89
CA VAL A 431 10.15 14.30 -8.93
C VAL A 431 9.76 13.46 -10.14
N LYS A 432 9.45 12.17 -9.94
CA LYS A 432 9.16 11.25 -11.06
C LYS A 432 7.69 11.26 -11.49
N LYS A 433 6.83 12.04 -10.84
CA LYS A 433 5.41 12.24 -11.18
C LYS A 433 4.57 10.95 -11.11
N TRP A 434 5.02 9.93 -10.39
CA TRP A 434 4.30 8.67 -10.22
C TRP A 434 3.09 8.85 -9.26
N ARG A 435 2.07 9.55 -9.75
CA ARG A 435 0.82 9.83 -9.01
C ARG A 435 -0.31 8.91 -9.42
N ARG A 436 -0.11 8.10 -10.47
CA ARG A 436 -1.06 7.15 -11.01
C ARG A 436 -0.31 5.94 -11.57
N PHE A 437 -0.85 4.77 -11.32
CA PHE A 437 -0.37 3.55 -11.97
C PHE A 437 -0.56 3.61 -13.49
N SER A 438 0.35 2.99 -14.23
CA SER A 438 0.27 2.86 -15.69
C SER A 438 -0.32 1.50 -16.10
N VAL A 439 -0.51 0.59 -15.16
CA VAL A 439 -1.08 -0.75 -15.33
C VAL A 439 -2.37 -0.91 -14.54
N ARG A 440 -3.19 -1.93 -14.88
CA ARG A 440 -4.46 -2.22 -14.22
C ARG A 440 -4.38 -3.49 -13.39
N GLY A 441 -5.09 -3.47 -12.25
CA GLY A 441 -5.22 -4.59 -11.32
C GLY A 441 -4.12 -4.59 -10.25
N LEU A 442 -4.47 -5.14 -9.08
CA LEU A 442 -3.64 -5.09 -7.88
C LEU A 442 -2.27 -5.75 -8.07
N VAL A 443 -2.23 -6.92 -8.69
CA VAL A 443 -0.97 -7.66 -8.93
C VAL A 443 -0.01 -6.85 -9.80
N LYS A 444 -0.48 -6.33 -10.95
CA LYS A 444 0.38 -5.53 -11.83
C LYS A 444 0.78 -4.20 -11.19
N ALA A 445 -0.08 -3.61 -10.37
CA ALA A 445 0.26 -2.43 -9.57
C ALA A 445 1.40 -2.73 -8.58
N GLY A 446 1.39 -3.91 -7.94
CA GLY A 446 2.49 -4.39 -7.11
C GLY A 446 3.80 -4.51 -7.87
N ILE A 447 3.76 -5.09 -9.07
CA ILE A 447 4.94 -5.21 -9.95
C ILE A 447 5.48 -3.81 -10.34
N GLU A 448 4.59 -2.89 -10.73
CA GLU A 448 5.00 -1.52 -11.06
C GLU A 448 5.62 -0.80 -9.85
N ALA A 449 5.04 -0.97 -8.66
CA ALA A 449 5.60 -0.39 -7.43
C ALA A 449 7.00 -0.93 -7.14
N LEU A 450 7.25 -2.21 -7.38
CA LEU A 450 8.56 -2.83 -7.18
C LEU A 450 9.60 -2.28 -8.17
N TRP A 451 9.24 -2.06 -9.44
CA TRP A 451 10.10 -1.35 -10.40
C TRP A 451 10.43 0.07 -9.95
N VAL A 452 9.47 0.79 -9.40
CA VAL A 452 9.67 2.14 -8.84
C VAL A 452 10.61 2.10 -7.66
N ALA A 453 10.48 1.11 -6.76
CA ALA A 453 11.39 0.93 -5.62
C ALA A 453 12.81 0.60 -6.07
N MET A 454 12.97 -0.27 -7.06
CA MET A 454 14.28 -0.59 -7.65
C MET A 454 14.96 0.64 -8.25
N ALA A 455 14.24 1.40 -9.06
CA ALA A 455 14.75 2.63 -9.66
C ALA A 455 15.07 3.73 -8.63
N TYR A 456 14.28 3.81 -7.56
CA TYR A 456 14.56 4.68 -6.42
C TYR A 456 15.86 4.27 -5.72
N ASN A 457 16.00 2.98 -5.39
CA ASN A 457 17.18 2.47 -4.68
C ASN A 457 18.46 2.67 -5.50
N VAL A 458 18.42 2.39 -6.80
CA VAL A 458 19.56 2.68 -7.70
C VAL A 458 19.88 4.17 -7.74
N SER A 459 18.88 5.04 -7.85
CA SER A 459 19.10 6.50 -7.80
C SER A 459 19.69 6.95 -6.46
N GLN A 460 19.28 6.34 -5.37
CA GLN A 460 19.80 6.61 -4.02
C GLN A 460 21.23 6.10 -3.87
N TRP A 461 21.52 4.92 -4.39
CA TRP A 461 22.86 4.35 -4.43
C TRP A 461 23.85 5.25 -5.18
N LEU A 462 23.49 5.70 -6.38
CA LEU A 462 24.28 6.65 -7.15
C LEU A 462 24.58 7.94 -6.36
N ARG A 463 23.58 8.46 -5.66
CA ARG A 463 23.75 9.65 -4.81
C ARG A 463 24.70 9.42 -3.65
N ILE A 464 24.65 8.25 -2.99
CA ILE A 464 25.54 7.90 -1.89
C ILE A 464 26.95 7.75 -2.43
N LYS A 465 27.12 7.02 -3.55
CA LYS A 465 28.43 6.78 -4.19
C LYS A 465 29.11 8.09 -4.60
N SER A 466 28.35 9.04 -5.16
CA SER A 466 28.89 10.37 -5.53
C SER A 466 29.23 11.28 -4.35
N ALA A 467 28.69 11.00 -3.15
CA ALA A 467 28.99 11.77 -1.95
C ALA A 467 30.19 11.23 -1.17
N ILE A 468 30.70 10.04 -1.49
CA ILE A 468 31.94 9.49 -0.91
C ILE A 468 33.10 10.12 -1.67
N PRO A 469 34.01 10.89 -0.99
CA PRO A 469 35.19 11.41 -1.63
C PRO A 469 36.00 10.24 -2.19
N VAL A 470 36.34 10.29 -3.47
CA VAL A 470 37.35 9.36 -4.04
C VAL A 470 38.65 9.62 -3.25
N ALA A 471 39.03 8.66 -2.44
CA ALA A 471 40.35 8.72 -1.80
C ALA A 471 41.40 8.79 -2.92
N ALA A 472 42.11 9.93 -2.98
CA ALA A 472 43.12 10.22 -3.97
C ALA A 472 44.35 9.32 -3.73
#